data_b93f0f281317f92ca7bd359a6ae06722
#
_entry.id   b93f0f281317f92ca7bd359a6ae06722
#
_cell.length_a   1.000
_cell.length_b   1.000
_cell.length_c   1.000
_cell.angle_alpha   90.00
_cell.angle_beta   90.00
_cell.angle_gamma   90.00
#
_symmetry.space_group_name_H-M   'P 1'
#
loop_
_entity.id
_entity.type
_entity.pdbx_description
1 polymer ?
#
loop_
_entity_poly.entity_id
_entity_poly.type
_entity_poly.pdbx_seq_one_letter_code
_entity_poly.pdbx_strand_id
1 'polypeptide(L)'
;AASRLLNTIGCNSQKLFVDVLTAMGENPSYYREEIQRGRSTTDTSTPTLDQYSRDLTAMAREHLLDPVIGRKRETERMIQILCRRGKNNPCLIGEPGVGKTAIVEGLAQSIVEGTVPDIMAGKRLVSLDMSGLVAKSKYRGEFEERIKKVINEVADAGDVLLFIDELHTIIGAGGAEGALDASNILKPALARGEIQVIGATTIEEYRKYVEKDAALERRFQPITVEEPS
;
A
#
# COMPACT_ATOMS: atom_id res chain seq x y z
N ALA A 1 16.02 -14.42 -12.66
CA ALA A 1 16.10 -15.63 -13.49
C ALA A 1 16.68 -16.82 -12.70
N ALA A 2 17.85 -16.67 -12.03
CA ALA A 2 18.52 -17.76 -11.31
C ALA A 2 17.67 -18.32 -10.13
N SER A 3 17.02 -17.46 -9.31
CA SER A 3 16.20 -17.91 -8.18
C SER A 3 14.98 -18.74 -8.61
N ARG A 4 14.41 -18.45 -9.79
CA ARG A 4 13.30 -19.27 -10.33
C ARG A 4 13.74 -20.65 -10.75
N LEU A 5 14.90 -20.78 -11.36
CA LEU A 5 15.49 -22.08 -11.73
C LEU A 5 15.77 -22.94 -10.49
N LEU A 6 16.33 -22.35 -9.44
CA LEU A 6 16.61 -23.03 -8.18
C LEU A 6 15.35 -23.53 -7.49
N ASN A 7 14.27 -22.73 -7.47
CA ASN A 7 12.99 -23.14 -6.91
C ASN A 7 12.31 -24.24 -7.73
N THR A 8 12.44 -24.24 -9.07
CA THR A 8 11.85 -25.26 -9.95
C THR A 8 12.48 -26.64 -9.75
N ILE A 9 13.76 -26.71 -9.36
CA ILE A 9 14.46 -27.97 -9.04
C ILE A 9 14.41 -28.33 -7.56
N GLY A 10 13.53 -27.67 -6.77
CA GLY A 10 13.35 -27.96 -5.34
C GLY A 10 14.53 -27.54 -4.46
N CYS A 11 15.43 -26.71 -4.96
CA CYS A 11 16.61 -26.26 -4.22
C CYS A 11 16.28 -25.00 -3.42
N ASN A 12 16.38 -25.09 -2.09
CA ASN A 12 16.23 -23.93 -1.24
C ASN A 12 17.43 -22.99 -1.41
N SER A 13 17.22 -21.83 -2.00
CA SER A 13 18.26 -20.84 -2.31
C SER A 13 19.06 -20.41 -1.07
N GLN A 14 18.44 -20.40 0.11
CA GLN A 14 19.12 -20.07 1.38
C GLN A 14 20.05 -21.20 1.82
N LYS A 15 19.61 -22.45 1.69
CA LYS A 15 20.43 -23.60 2.02
C LYS A 15 21.64 -23.67 1.08
N LEU A 16 21.42 -23.49 -0.22
CA LEU A 16 22.48 -23.45 -1.22
C LEU A 16 23.50 -22.35 -0.91
N PHE A 17 23.07 -21.16 -0.52
CA PHE A 17 23.96 -20.05 -0.16
C PHE A 17 24.81 -20.38 1.07
N VAL A 18 24.22 -20.97 2.11
CA VAL A 18 24.95 -21.44 3.29
C VAL A 18 25.94 -22.52 2.96
N ASP A 19 25.55 -23.47 2.09
CA ASP A 19 26.42 -24.58 1.66
C ASP A 19 27.61 -24.07 0.82
N VAL A 20 27.39 -23.07 -0.05
CA VAL A 20 28.46 -22.42 -0.82
C VAL A 20 29.42 -21.66 0.08
N LEU A 21 28.94 -20.89 1.06
CA LEU A 21 29.81 -20.17 1.99
C LEU A 21 30.65 -21.14 2.84
N THR A 22 30.03 -22.23 3.29
CA THR A 22 30.74 -23.28 4.04
C THR A 22 31.82 -23.92 3.20
N ALA A 23 31.56 -24.19 1.91
CA ALA A 23 32.52 -24.71 0.96
C ALA A 23 33.68 -23.75 0.67
N MET A 24 33.44 -22.43 0.79
CA MET A 24 34.47 -21.39 0.65
C MET A 24 35.29 -21.15 1.93
N GLY A 25 34.96 -21.87 3.02
CA GLY A 25 35.64 -21.73 4.30
C GLY A 25 35.21 -20.52 5.12
N GLU A 26 34.13 -19.85 4.69
CA GLU A 26 33.58 -18.70 5.38
C GLU A 26 32.57 -19.11 6.46
N ASN A 27 32.48 -18.34 7.55
CA ASN A 27 31.56 -18.65 8.66
C ASN A 27 30.12 -18.23 8.29
N PRO A 28 29.20 -19.21 8.08
CA PRO A 28 27.82 -18.90 7.69
C PRO A 28 27.03 -18.06 8.69
N SER A 29 27.45 -18.05 9.97
CA SER A 29 26.80 -17.28 11.02
C SER A 29 26.94 -15.78 10.81
N TYR A 30 28.10 -15.33 10.33
CA TYR A 30 28.39 -13.93 10.04
C TYR A 30 27.46 -13.41 8.91
N TYR A 31 27.32 -14.19 7.86
CA TYR A 31 26.46 -13.84 6.72
C TYR A 31 24.96 -14.04 7.02
N ARG A 32 24.58 -14.93 7.95
CA ARG A 32 23.19 -15.03 8.42
C ARG A 32 22.72 -13.76 9.12
N GLU A 33 23.56 -13.16 9.95
CA GLU A 33 23.26 -11.88 10.59
C GLU A 33 23.21 -10.75 9.57
N GLU A 34 24.06 -10.76 8.55
CA GLU A 34 24.08 -9.75 7.49
C GLU A 34 22.90 -9.91 6.53
N ILE A 35 22.49 -11.14 6.21
CA ILE A 35 21.27 -11.42 5.43
C ILE A 35 20.02 -11.08 6.25
N GLN A 36 20.01 -11.31 7.55
CA GLN A 36 18.93 -10.85 8.44
C GLN A 36 18.99 -9.33 8.63
N ARG A 37 20.14 -8.69 8.67
CA ARG A 37 20.30 -7.23 8.65
C ARG A 37 19.99 -6.63 7.27
N GLY A 38 20.27 -7.29 6.17
CA GLY A 38 19.90 -6.88 4.82
C GLY A 38 18.43 -7.18 4.45
N ARG A 39 17.73 -7.99 5.29
CA ARG A 39 16.26 -8.13 5.32
C ARG A 39 15.61 -7.40 6.49
N SER A 40 16.36 -6.97 7.46
CA SER A 40 16.03 -5.81 8.23
C SER A 40 15.97 -4.67 7.19
N THR A 41 14.76 -4.48 6.57
CA THR A 41 14.31 -3.18 6.18
C THR A 41 15.11 -2.18 7.00
N THR A 42 15.81 -1.26 6.36
CA THR A 42 16.15 -0.01 7.00
C THR A 42 15.04 0.23 8.00
N ASP A 43 15.41 0.33 9.28
CA ASP A 43 14.48 0.58 10.38
C ASP A 43 13.96 2.02 10.20
N THR A 44 13.29 2.24 9.08
CA THR A 44 12.51 3.43 8.80
C THR A 44 11.27 3.25 9.64
N SER A 45 11.46 3.56 10.95
CA SER A 45 10.34 3.61 11.87
C SER A 45 9.31 4.55 11.28
N THR A 46 8.08 4.06 11.14
CA THR A 46 6.92 4.83 10.68
C THR A 46 5.99 5.18 11.84
N PRO A 47 6.50 5.90 12.90
CA PRO A 47 5.77 6.06 14.15
C PRO A 47 4.49 6.87 14.00
N THR A 48 4.48 7.85 13.10
CA THR A 48 3.28 8.65 12.84
C THR A 48 2.27 7.85 12.02
N LEU A 49 2.73 7.13 11.00
CA LEU A 49 1.88 6.23 10.22
C LEU A 49 1.25 5.16 11.12
N ASP A 50 2.04 4.48 11.96
CA ASP A 50 1.56 3.41 12.84
C ASP A 50 0.53 3.91 13.87
N GLN A 51 0.65 5.17 14.30
CA GLN A 51 -0.31 5.77 15.24
C GLN A 51 -1.68 6.04 14.60
N TYR A 52 -1.73 6.31 13.28
CA TYR A 52 -2.94 6.72 12.56
C TYR A 52 -3.32 5.75 11.44
N SER A 53 -2.94 4.48 11.57
CA SER A 53 -3.23 3.48 10.55
C SER A 53 -3.45 2.09 11.13
N ARG A 54 -3.98 1.20 10.29
CA ARG A 54 -4.10 -0.23 10.56
C ARG A 54 -3.27 -0.98 9.54
N ASP A 55 -2.34 -1.80 9.98
CA ASP A 55 -1.53 -2.64 9.11
C ASP A 55 -2.32 -3.89 8.70
N LEU A 56 -2.86 -3.87 7.49
CA LEU A 56 -3.66 -4.97 6.95
C LEU A 56 -2.81 -6.21 6.67
N THR A 57 -1.52 -6.05 6.32
CA THR A 57 -0.62 -7.18 6.13
C THR A 57 -0.22 -7.85 7.44
N ALA A 58 -0.07 -7.09 8.52
CA ALA A 58 0.10 -7.66 9.86
C ALA A 58 -1.14 -8.43 10.29
N MET A 59 -2.33 -7.84 10.13
CA MET A 59 -3.61 -8.50 10.43
C MET A 59 -3.82 -9.78 9.60
N ALA A 60 -3.43 -9.78 8.32
CA ALA A 60 -3.48 -10.97 7.49
C ALA A 60 -2.57 -12.09 8.00
N ARG A 61 -1.35 -11.75 8.46
CA ARG A 61 -0.42 -12.74 9.07
C ARG A 61 -0.97 -13.36 10.34
N GLU A 62 -1.72 -12.59 11.12
CA GLU A 62 -2.37 -13.01 12.36
C GLU A 62 -3.75 -13.65 12.13
N HIS A 63 -4.16 -13.81 10.87
CA HIS A 63 -5.48 -14.35 10.49
C HIS A 63 -6.67 -13.59 11.10
N LEU A 64 -6.52 -12.27 11.25
CA LEU A 64 -7.55 -11.38 11.80
C LEU A 64 -8.48 -10.79 10.73
N LEU A 65 -8.21 -11.04 9.44
CA LEU A 65 -9.05 -10.59 8.35
C LEU A 65 -10.04 -11.70 7.94
N ASP A 66 -11.25 -11.28 7.59
CA ASP A 66 -12.25 -12.19 7.07
C ASP A 66 -11.85 -12.73 5.67
N PRO A 67 -12.25 -13.96 5.31
CA PRO A 67 -12.00 -14.51 4.00
C PRO A 67 -12.76 -13.73 2.92
N VAL A 68 -12.04 -13.29 1.89
CA VAL A 68 -12.60 -12.52 0.78
C VAL A 68 -13.11 -13.46 -0.31
N ILE A 69 -14.43 -13.47 -0.52
CA ILE A 69 -15.09 -14.35 -1.48
C ILE A 69 -15.57 -13.54 -2.68
N GLY A 70 -15.37 -14.07 -3.90
CA GLY A 70 -15.96 -13.52 -5.13
C GLY A 70 -15.27 -12.27 -5.70
N ARG A 71 -14.17 -11.78 -5.09
CA ARG A 71 -13.46 -10.53 -5.47
C ARG A 71 -12.11 -10.73 -6.17
N LYS A 72 -11.87 -11.94 -6.69
CA LYS A 72 -10.59 -12.29 -7.31
C LYS A 72 -10.22 -11.39 -8.50
N ARG A 73 -11.21 -11.06 -9.35
CA ARG A 73 -10.99 -10.22 -10.54
C ARG A 73 -10.54 -8.81 -10.18
N GLU A 74 -11.19 -8.19 -9.20
CA GLU A 74 -10.86 -6.85 -8.74
C GLU A 74 -9.48 -6.83 -8.06
N THR A 75 -9.17 -7.83 -7.25
CA THR A 75 -7.84 -7.98 -6.62
C THR A 75 -6.74 -8.18 -7.66
N GLU A 76 -6.92 -9.06 -8.65
CA GLU A 76 -5.96 -9.24 -9.74
C GLU A 76 -5.78 -7.96 -10.55
N ARG A 77 -6.86 -7.22 -10.81
CA ARG A 77 -6.79 -5.94 -11.52
C ARG A 77 -6.02 -4.89 -10.73
N MET A 78 -6.21 -4.85 -9.42
CA MET A 78 -5.47 -3.96 -8.52
C MET A 78 -3.98 -4.28 -8.53
N ILE A 79 -3.60 -5.55 -8.44
CA ILE A 79 -2.21 -6.02 -8.56
C ILE A 79 -1.60 -5.58 -9.90
N GLN A 80 -2.31 -5.79 -11.01
CA GLN A 80 -1.84 -5.37 -12.34
C GLN A 80 -1.55 -3.86 -12.42
N ILE A 81 -2.40 -3.03 -11.80
CA ILE A 81 -2.22 -1.59 -11.79
C ILE A 81 -1.03 -1.21 -10.92
N LEU A 82 -0.89 -1.76 -9.72
CA LEU A 82 0.21 -1.49 -8.81
C LEU A 82 1.59 -1.85 -9.39
N CYS A 83 1.64 -2.82 -10.30
CA CYS A 83 2.87 -3.23 -10.99
C CYS A 83 3.24 -2.36 -12.20
N ARG A 84 2.46 -1.34 -12.57
CA ARG A 84 2.75 -0.45 -13.69
C ARG A 84 3.80 0.59 -13.32
N ARG A 85 4.48 1.14 -14.34
CA ARG A 85 5.41 2.26 -14.17
C ARG A 85 4.72 3.61 -14.04
N GLY A 86 3.52 3.76 -14.53
CA GLY A 86 2.73 4.98 -14.48
C GLY A 86 1.24 4.67 -14.36
N LYS A 87 0.45 5.60 -13.84
CA LYS A 87 -0.96 5.41 -13.49
C LYS A 87 -1.14 4.15 -12.63
N ASN A 88 -0.23 4.04 -11.64
CA ASN A 88 -0.02 2.85 -10.82
C ASN A 88 -0.72 2.92 -9.45
N ASN A 89 -1.64 3.85 -9.29
CA ASN A 89 -2.47 3.97 -8.09
C ASN A 89 -3.88 3.54 -8.44
N PRO A 90 -4.33 2.36 -8.01
CA PRO A 90 -5.71 1.93 -8.23
C PRO A 90 -6.68 2.75 -7.37
N CYS A 91 -7.85 3.06 -7.92
CA CYS A 91 -8.96 3.65 -7.20
C CYS A 91 -10.20 2.78 -7.36
N LEU A 92 -10.66 2.15 -6.27
CA LEU A 92 -11.88 1.37 -6.23
C LEU A 92 -13.08 2.32 -6.23
N ILE A 93 -13.90 2.26 -7.25
CA ILE A 93 -15.08 3.10 -7.39
C ILE A 93 -16.35 2.27 -7.37
N GLY A 94 -17.32 2.66 -6.57
CA GLY A 94 -18.59 1.95 -6.41
C GLY A 94 -19.43 2.51 -5.27
N GLU A 95 -20.66 2.06 -5.19
CA GLU A 95 -21.60 2.49 -4.16
C GLU A 95 -21.10 2.14 -2.73
N PRO A 96 -21.55 2.83 -1.71
CA PRO A 96 -21.27 2.45 -0.33
C PRO A 96 -21.72 1.02 -0.04
N GLY A 97 -20.91 0.25 0.71
CA GLY A 97 -21.27 -1.11 1.11
C GLY A 97 -20.99 -2.22 0.10
N VAL A 98 -20.57 -1.92 -1.14
CA VAL A 98 -20.28 -2.97 -2.15
C VAL A 98 -19.04 -3.81 -1.84
N GLY A 99 -18.30 -3.54 -0.76
CA GLY A 99 -17.15 -4.32 -0.33
C GLY A 99 -15.80 -3.86 -0.88
N LYS A 100 -15.61 -2.55 -1.13
CA LYS A 100 -14.32 -1.98 -1.57
C LYS A 100 -13.18 -2.29 -0.61
N THR A 101 -13.41 -2.15 0.70
CA THR A 101 -12.43 -2.46 1.75
C THR A 101 -12.05 -3.95 1.75
N ALA A 102 -13.03 -4.85 1.57
CA ALA A 102 -12.77 -6.29 1.51
C ALA A 102 -11.82 -6.67 0.35
N ILE A 103 -11.89 -5.98 -0.81
CA ILE A 103 -10.96 -6.21 -1.92
C ILE A 103 -9.52 -5.85 -1.51
N VAL A 104 -9.34 -4.79 -0.74
CA VAL A 104 -8.03 -4.36 -0.23
C VAL A 104 -7.50 -5.34 0.82
N GLU A 105 -8.36 -5.86 1.68
CA GLU A 105 -8.03 -6.93 2.64
C GLU A 105 -7.61 -8.21 1.91
N GLY A 106 -8.30 -8.57 0.81
CA GLY A 106 -7.91 -9.69 -0.06
C GLY A 106 -6.53 -9.49 -0.71
N LEU A 107 -6.15 -8.26 -1.04
CA LEU A 107 -4.79 -7.95 -1.50
C LEU A 107 -3.77 -8.17 -0.37
N ALA A 108 -4.07 -7.75 0.87
CA ALA A 108 -3.19 -7.99 2.02
C ALA A 108 -2.96 -9.49 2.25
N GLN A 109 -4.01 -10.31 2.18
CA GLN A 109 -3.92 -11.77 2.24
C GLN A 109 -3.04 -12.33 1.11
N SER A 110 -3.24 -11.86 -0.12
CA SER A 110 -2.45 -12.29 -1.28
C SER A 110 -0.96 -11.94 -1.15
N ILE A 111 -0.62 -10.79 -0.56
CA ILE A 111 0.77 -10.39 -0.27
C ILE A 111 1.41 -11.35 0.74
N VAL A 112 0.69 -11.67 1.82
CA VAL A 112 1.17 -12.56 2.89
C VAL A 112 1.31 -14.00 2.41
N GLU A 113 0.38 -14.48 1.61
CA GLU A 113 0.40 -15.82 0.99
C GLU A 113 1.46 -15.95 -0.12
N GLY A 114 2.04 -14.84 -0.57
CA GLY A 114 3.02 -14.84 -1.66
C GLY A 114 2.42 -15.13 -3.04
N THR A 115 1.13 -14.92 -3.23
CA THR A 115 0.41 -15.12 -4.50
C THR A 115 0.49 -13.89 -5.42
N VAL A 116 1.32 -12.91 -5.07
CA VAL A 116 1.56 -11.66 -5.81
C VAL A 116 2.90 -11.72 -6.59
N PRO A 117 3.09 -10.89 -7.63
CA PRO A 117 4.37 -10.75 -8.31
C PRO A 117 5.50 -10.31 -7.39
N ASP A 118 6.76 -10.68 -7.72
CA ASP A 118 7.96 -10.38 -6.93
C ASP A 118 8.12 -8.90 -6.53
N ILE A 119 7.66 -7.97 -7.38
CA ILE A 119 7.71 -6.52 -7.12
C ILE A 119 6.80 -6.09 -5.95
N MET A 120 5.81 -6.91 -5.62
CA MET A 120 4.87 -6.67 -4.51
C MET A 120 5.17 -7.56 -3.30
N ALA A 121 6.07 -8.54 -3.46
CA ALA A 121 6.44 -9.42 -2.36
C ALA A 121 7.10 -8.63 -1.22
N GLY A 122 6.62 -8.85 0.00
CA GLY A 122 7.12 -8.18 1.19
C GLY A 122 6.65 -6.74 1.39
N LYS A 123 5.82 -6.20 0.48
CA LYS A 123 5.22 -4.88 0.70
C LYS A 123 4.27 -4.90 1.90
N ARG A 124 4.21 -3.76 2.58
CA ARG A 124 3.36 -3.51 3.73
C ARG A 124 2.12 -2.72 3.28
N LEU A 125 0.94 -3.29 3.42
CA LEU A 125 -0.33 -2.63 3.08
C LEU A 125 -0.97 -2.06 4.33
N VAL A 126 -1.15 -0.75 4.36
CA VAL A 126 -1.57 0.00 5.53
C VAL A 126 -2.80 0.84 5.22
N SER A 127 -3.85 0.72 6.01
CA SER A 127 -5.07 1.51 5.90
C SER A 127 -5.00 2.74 6.80
N LEU A 128 -5.05 3.92 6.21
CA LEU A 128 -4.97 5.20 6.92
C LEU A 128 -6.29 5.53 7.62
N ASP A 129 -6.23 5.82 8.91
CA ASP A 129 -7.38 6.30 9.70
C ASP A 129 -7.48 7.83 9.60
N MET A 130 -8.28 8.30 8.66
CA MET A 130 -8.54 9.71 8.46
C MET A 130 -9.25 10.35 9.64
N SER A 131 -10.18 9.63 10.26
CA SER A 131 -10.92 10.12 11.41
C SER A 131 -10.01 10.36 12.60
N GLY A 132 -9.06 9.46 12.85
CA GLY A 132 -8.04 9.60 13.89
C GLY A 132 -7.08 10.77 13.65
N LEU A 133 -6.70 11.01 12.38
CA LEU A 133 -5.85 12.14 12.00
C LEU A 133 -6.52 13.48 12.27
N VAL A 134 -7.82 13.58 11.98
CA VAL A 134 -8.64 14.80 12.15
C VAL A 134 -9.01 15.02 13.61
N ALA A 135 -9.49 14.01 14.32
CA ALA A 135 -10.07 14.12 15.66
C ALA A 135 -9.11 14.68 16.71
N LYS A 136 -7.82 14.49 16.55
CA LYS A 136 -6.77 15.01 17.45
C LYS A 136 -6.18 16.35 17.00
N SER A 137 -6.72 16.95 15.93
CA SER A 137 -6.25 18.25 15.41
C SER A 137 -7.19 19.37 15.87
N LYS A 138 -6.70 20.28 16.69
CA LYS A 138 -7.46 21.47 17.08
C LYS A 138 -7.45 22.54 15.97
N TYR A 139 -6.43 22.52 15.13
CA TYR A 139 -6.21 23.51 14.06
C TYR A 139 -5.87 22.80 12.76
N ARG A 140 -6.25 23.40 11.63
CA ARG A 140 -5.95 22.92 10.28
C ARG A 140 -4.46 22.62 10.06
N GLY A 141 -3.57 23.48 10.56
CA GLY A 141 -2.12 23.30 10.43
C GLY A 141 -1.58 22.02 11.09
N GLU A 142 -2.17 21.58 12.21
CA GLU A 142 -1.77 20.34 12.87
C GLU A 142 -2.11 19.10 12.03
N PHE A 143 -3.25 19.11 11.32
CA PHE A 143 -3.61 18.05 10.38
C PHE A 143 -2.65 18.02 9.19
N GLU A 144 -2.38 19.17 8.58
CA GLU A 144 -1.46 19.29 7.44
C GLU A 144 -0.04 18.79 7.81
N GLU A 145 0.45 19.13 9.01
CA GLU A 145 1.75 18.62 9.49
C GLU A 145 1.75 17.10 9.71
N ARG A 146 0.67 16.53 10.25
CA ARG A 146 0.57 15.08 10.48
C ARG A 146 0.52 14.31 9.18
N ILE A 147 -0.34 14.71 8.25
CA ILE A 147 -0.42 14.05 6.95
C ILE A 147 0.91 14.15 6.19
N LYS A 148 1.60 15.29 6.28
CA LYS A 148 2.93 15.48 5.70
C LYS A 148 3.96 14.53 6.30
N LYS A 149 3.96 14.34 7.62
CA LYS A 149 4.82 13.36 8.29
C LYS A 149 4.52 11.93 7.82
N VAL A 150 3.24 11.54 7.78
CA VAL A 150 2.81 10.23 7.28
C VAL A 150 3.31 10.00 5.84
N ILE A 151 3.10 10.96 4.94
CA ILE A 151 3.54 10.84 3.55
C ILE A 151 5.05 10.73 3.42
N ASN A 152 5.81 11.49 4.21
CA ASN A 152 7.27 11.39 4.22
C ASN A 152 7.73 10.01 4.77
N GLU A 153 7.14 9.53 5.86
CA GLU A 153 7.45 8.20 6.40
C GLU A 153 7.16 7.08 5.38
N VAL A 154 6.04 7.18 4.64
CA VAL A 154 5.69 6.23 3.56
C VAL A 154 6.69 6.30 2.41
N ALA A 155 7.11 7.50 2.01
CA ALA A 155 8.08 7.70 0.94
C ALA A 155 9.47 7.17 1.33
N ASP A 156 9.91 7.44 2.55
CA ASP A 156 11.20 7.00 3.08
C ASP A 156 11.25 5.46 3.27
N ALA A 157 10.14 4.85 3.68
CA ALA A 157 10.02 3.40 3.82
C ALA A 157 10.10 2.66 2.47
N GLY A 158 9.48 3.20 1.42
CA GLY A 158 9.54 2.69 0.04
C GLY A 158 8.82 1.36 -0.23
N ASP A 159 8.46 0.62 0.80
CA ASP A 159 7.77 -0.67 0.75
C ASP A 159 6.29 -0.60 1.17
N VAL A 160 5.80 0.57 1.54
CA VAL A 160 4.43 0.79 2.01
C VAL A 160 3.48 1.06 0.85
N LEU A 161 2.36 0.33 0.83
CA LEU A 161 1.16 0.62 0.03
C LEU A 161 0.14 1.28 0.95
N LEU A 162 -0.22 2.52 0.67
CA LEU A 162 -1.14 3.30 1.51
C LEU A 162 -2.57 3.15 0.99
N PHE A 163 -3.47 2.57 1.78
CA PHE A 163 -4.89 2.55 1.48
C PHE A 163 -5.59 3.74 2.13
N ILE A 164 -6.36 4.47 1.33
CA ILE A 164 -7.16 5.61 1.76
C ILE A 164 -8.61 5.36 1.36
N ASP A 165 -9.42 5.04 2.35
CA ASP A 165 -10.86 4.98 2.16
C ASP A 165 -11.44 6.40 2.10
N GLU A 166 -12.55 6.57 1.39
CA GLU A 166 -13.16 7.86 1.12
C GLU A 166 -12.12 8.90 0.62
N LEU A 167 -11.32 8.52 -0.38
CA LEU A 167 -10.23 9.34 -0.93
C LEU A 167 -10.62 10.80 -1.19
N HIS A 168 -11.88 11.05 -1.56
CA HIS A 168 -12.45 12.36 -1.82
C HIS A 168 -12.39 13.29 -0.61
N THR A 169 -12.38 12.77 0.61
CA THR A 169 -12.30 13.57 1.85
C THR A 169 -10.98 14.29 2.00
N ILE A 170 -9.91 13.73 1.39
CA ILE A 170 -8.56 14.31 1.43
C ILE A 170 -8.31 15.25 0.25
N ILE A 171 -8.85 14.91 -0.94
CA ILE A 171 -8.53 15.61 -2.19
C ILE A 171 -9.59 16.61 -2.64
N GLY A 172 -10.78 16.58 -2.05
CA GLY A 172 -11.92 17.37 -2.48
C GLY A 172 -12.40 18.46 -1.53
N ALA A 173 -11.86 18.49 -0.32
CA ALA A 173 -12.36 19.32 0.76
C ALA A 173 -12.03 20.83 0.63
N GLY A 174 -11.19 21.23 -0.33
CA GLY A 174 -10.69 22.59 -0.47
C GLY A 174 -11.71 23.70 -0.82
N GLY A 175 -12.99 23.36 -0.98
CA GLY A 175 -14.05 24.32 -1.36
C GLY A 175 -14.99 24.78 -0.24
N ALA A 176 -14.95 24.19 0.93
CA ALA A 176 -15.77 24.59 2.07
C ALA A 176 -14.90 25.20 3.19
N GLU A 177 -15.35 26.30 3.78
CA GLU A 177 -14.68 26.88 4.95
C GLU A 177 -14.59 25.83 6.06
N GLY A 178 -13.35 25.44 6.44
CA GLY A 178 -13.07 24.43 7.46
C GLY A 178 -12.79 23.01 6.94
N ALA A 179 -12.86 22.78 5.63
CA ALA A 179 -12.54 21.48 5.04
C ALA A 179 -11.00 21.25 4.98
N LEU A 180 -10.61 20.03 5.31
CA LEU A 180 -9.21 19.61 5.38
C LEU A 180 -8.74 19.22 3.96
N ASP A 181 -7.85 19.98 3.37
CA ASP A 181 -7.31 19.72 2.03
C ASP A 181 -5.86 19.29 2.10
N ALA A 182 -5.63 17.98 1.96
CA ALA A 182 -4.30 17.42 1.85
C ALA A 182 -3.83 17.25 0.38
N SER A 183 -4.61 17.73 -0.58
CA SER A 183 -4.27 17.63 -2.02
C SER A 183 -2.89 18.20 -2.32
N ASN A 184 -2.55 19.34 -1.70
CA ASN A 184 -1.27 20.03 -1.88
C ASN A 184 -0.07 19.22 -1.36
N ILE A 185 -0.31 18.26 -0.47
CA ILE A 185 0.71 17.37 0.09
C ILE A 185 0.79 16.08 -0.72
N LEU A 186 -0.37 15.48 -1.05
CA LEU A 186 -0.46 14.21 -1.76
C LEU A 186 -0.07 14.32 -3.25
N LYS A 187 -0.54 15.36 -3.95
CA LYS A 187 -0.28 15.53 -5.38
C LYS A 187 1.20 15.54 -5.74
N PRO A 188 2.09 16.29 -5.06
CA PRO A 188 3.52 16.25 -5.37
C PRO A 188 4.14 14.87 -5.15
N ALA A 189 3.83 14.18 -4.06
CA ALA A 189 4.36 12.86 -3.75
C ALA A 189 3.91 11.80 -4.77
N LEU A 190 2.63 11.82 -5.17
CA LEU A 190 2.09 10.99 -6.25
C LEU A 190 2.73 11.33 -7.60
N ALA A 191 2.93 12.64 -7.90
CA ALA A 191 3.51 13.09 -9.15
C ALA A 191 4.97 12.64 -9.32
N ARG A 192 5.74 12.62 -8.23
CA ARG A 192 7.12 12.12 -8.23
C ARG A 192 7.21 10.60 -8.16
N GLY A 193 6.10 9.91 -7.86
CA GLY A 193 6.07 8.45 -7.68
C GLY A 193 6.78 7.99 -6.40
N GLU A 194 6.86 8.85 -5.40
CA GLU A 194 7.48 8.58 -4.10
C GLU A 194 6.62 7.66 -3.24
N ILE A 195 5.30 7.67 -3.46
CA ILE A 195 4.34 6.85 -2.75
C ILE A 195 3.42 6.12 -3.72
N GLN A 196 2.91 4.97 -3.30
CA GLN A 196 1.82 4.25 -3.96
C GLN A 196 0.57 4.27 -3.08
N VAL A 197 -0.55 4.68 -3.67
CA VAL A 197 -1.84 4.84 -2.97
C VAL A 197 -2.90 3.97 -3.64
N ILE A 198 -3.68 3.28 -2.83
CA ILE A 198 -4.93 2.63 -3.21
C ILE A 198 -6.04 3.52 -2.67
N GLY A 199 -6.87 4.06 -3.53
CA GLY A 199 -8.04 4.86 -3.13
C GLY A 199 -9.33 4.06 -3.17
N ALA A 200 -10.30 4.45 -2.36
CA ALA A 200 -11.69 4.01 -2.50
C ALA A 200 -12.62 5.22 -2.42
N THR A 201 -13.64 5.28 -3.28
CA THR A 201 -14.62 6.38 -3.32
C THR A 201 -15.87 5.98 -4.10
N THR A 202 -16.86 6.85 -4.20
CA THR A 202 -18.02 6.67 -5.09
C THR A 202 -17.70 7.11 -6.52
N ILE A 203 -18.55 6.69 -7.48
CA ILE A 203 -18.39 7.07 -8.89
C ILE A 203 -18.53 8.59 -9.06
N GLU A 204 -19.50 9.20 -8.37
CA GLU A 204 -19.74 10.65 -8.45
C GLU A 204 -18.57 11.47 -7.93
N GLU A 205 -18.04 11.07 -6.79
CA GLU A 205 -16.91 11.75 -6.15
C GLU A 205 -15.61 11.57 -6.94
N TYR A 206 -15.38 10.37 -7.51
CA TYR A 206 -14.25 10.16 -8.41
C TYR A 206 -14.28 11.12 -9.59
N ARG A 207 -15.42 11.24 -10.27
CA ARG A 207 -15.61 12.18 -11.39
C ARG A 207 -15.45 13.63 -10.99
N LYS A 208 -15.92 13.97 -9.79
CA LYS A 208 -15.88 15.35 -9.28
C LYS A 208 -14.49 15.79 -8.88
N TYR A 209 -13.71 14.94 -8.24
CA TYR A 209 -12.46 15.32 -7.55
C TYR A 209 -11.20 14.73 -8.17
N VAL A 210 -11.26 13.56 -8.82
CA VAL A 210 -10.10 12.91 -9.41
C VAL A 210 -10.00 13.17 -10.91
N GLU A 211 -11.06 12.93 -11.68
CA GLU A 211 -11.04 13.09 -13.13
C GLU A 211 -10.86 14.55 -13.58
N LYS A 212 -11.36 15.51 -12.79
CA LYS A 212 -11.20 16.94 -13.09
C LYS A 212 -9.82 17.50 -12.76
N ASP A 213 -9.04 16.79 -11.99
CA ASP A 213 -7.69 17.19 -11.64
C ASP A 213 -6.67 16.45 -12.48
N ALA A 214 -6.04 17.14 -13.42
CA ALA A 214 -5.11 16.55 -14.38
C ALA A 214 -3.89 15.84 -13.71
N ALA A 215 -3.48 16.26 -12.51
CA ALA A 215 -2.39 15.64 -11.78
C ALA A 215 -2.80 14.28 -11.20
N LEU A 216 -4.01 14.20 -10.64
CA LEU A 216 -4.57 12.98 -10.07
C LEU A 216 -5.04 12.00 -11.15
N GLU A 217 -5.70 12.50 -12.19
CA GLU A 217 -6.20 11.69 -13.32
C GLU A 217 -5.05 10.89 -13.98
N ARG A 218 -3.88 11.48 -14.12
CA ARG A 218 -2.69 10.82 -14.67
C ARG A 218 -2.05 9.78 -13.73
N ARG A 219 -2.45 9.74 -12.47
CA ARG A 219 -1.86 8.88 -11.44
C ARG A 219 -2.79 7.78 -10.97
N PHE A 220 -4.10 8.04 -10.94
CA PHE A 220 -5.10 7.07 -10.54
C PHE A 220 -5.70 6.30 -11.73
N GLN A 221 -5.93 5.00 -11.52
CA GLN A 221 -6.64 4.13 -12.44
C GLN A 221 -7.89 3.59 -11.75
N PRO A 222 -9.10 3.92 -12.25
CA PRO A 222 -10.32 3.43 -11.64
C PRO A 222 -10.52 1.92 -11.87
N ILE A 223 -11.09 1.28 -10.86
CA ILE A 223 -11.60 -0.09 -10.88
C ILE A 223 -13.04 -0.02 -10.39
N THR A 224 -13.99 -0.32 -11.26
CA THR A 224 -15.41 -0.37 -10.87
C THR A 224 -15.67 -1.61 -10.02
N VAL A 225 -16.31 -1.41 -8.87
CA VAL A 225 -16.74 -2.45 -7.96
C VAL A 225 -18.25 -2.50 -7.95
N GLU A 226 -18.80 -3.58 -8.47
CA GLU A 226 -20.24 -3.84 -8.50
C GLU A 226 -20.69 -4.59 -7.25
N GLU A 227 -22.00 -4.63 -7.01
CA GLU A 227 -22.56 -5.47 -5.95
C GLU A 227 -22.17 -6.94 -6.16
N PRO A 228 -21.91 -7.69 -5.08
CA PRO A 228 -21.63 -9.12 -5.20
C PRO A 228 -22.86 -9.85 -5.74
N SER A 229 -22.65 -10.69 -6.76
CA SER A 229 -23.68 -11.55 -7.36
C SER A 229 -23.98 -12.77 -6.49
#